data_0872ac4112be65c5d2ae026f8e11a248
#
_entry.id   0872ac4112be65c5d2ae026f8e11a248
#
_cell.length_a   1.000
_cell.length_b   1.000
_cell.length_c   1.000
_cell.angle_alpha   90.00
_cell.angle_beta   90.00
_cell.angle_gamma   90.00
#
_symmetry.space_group_name_H-M   'P 1'
#
loop_
_entity.id
_entity.type
_entity.pdbx_description
1 polymer ?
#
loop_
_entity_poly.entity_id
_entity_poly.type
_entity_poly.pdbx_seq_one_letter_code
_entity_poly.pdbx_strand_id
1 'polypeptide(L)'
;METDTLLGLVLSEGQAGDPVSESILDAALREFMDYGLRRTNVDVVARQAGVSRATLYRRFENKDVLVQAVLVRECRRFFGSIAAAVDGLPTARERLVEGFVVGVRYAREDRLLSRLLSSDPEALLPYLTVDGGLVVAVARDFLVGNAEGLPGGDKPVDGREPAGVAELFVRLAISFTLTPDSCIPLDTDEDVRAFARSYLAVLMGPVATPH
;
A
#
# COMPACT_ATOMS: atom_id res chain seq x y z
N MET A 1 -19.10 4.49 8.84
CA MET A 1 -18.89 5.95 8.71
C MET A 1 -17.43 6.36 8.94
N GLU A 2 -16.62 5.59 9.68
CA GLU A 2 -15.17 5.88 9.88
C GLU A 2 -14.28 5.45 8.72
N THR A 3 -14.67 4.45 7.95
CA THR A 3 -13.86 3.82 6.91
C THR A 3 -13.70 4.69 5.65
N ASP A 4 -14.76 5.42 5.25
CA ASP A 4 -14.71 6.39 4.12
C ASP A 4 -13.76 7.56 4.39
N THR A 5 -13.55 7.90 5.68
CA THR A 5 -12.67 8.99 6.09
C THR A 5 -11.20 8.62 5.94
N LEU A 6 -10.81 7.38 6.26
CA LEU A 6 -9.43 6.90 6.10
C LEU A 6 -9.04 6.80 4.63
N LEU A 7 -9.97 6.34 3.78
CA LEU A 7 -9.76 6.29 2.34
C LEU A 7 -9.55 7.67 1.75
N GLY A 8 -10.44 8.61 2.06
CA GLY A 8 -10.29 10.00 1.65
C GLY A 8 -8.97 10.61 2.11
N LEU A 9 -8.49 10.23 3.31
CA LEU A 9 -7.20 10.66 3.82
C LEU A 9 -6.01 10.03 3.07
N VAL A 10 -6.07 8.76 2.69
CA VAL A 10 -4.98 8.11 1.91
C VAL A 10 -4.89 8.68 0.51
N LEU A 11 -6.02 8.93 -0.16
CA LEU A 11 -6.07 9.38 -1.55
C LEU A 11 -6.02 10.92 -1.70
N SER A 12 -6.35 11.69 -0.65
CA SER A 12 -6.21 13.15 -0.72
C SER A 12 -4.74 13.50 -0.93
N GLU A 13 -4.44 14.37 -1.88
CA GLU A 13 -3.14 15.03 -1.99
C GLU A 13 -2.86 15.75 -0.68
N GLY A 14 -2.11 15.09 0.20
CA GLY A 14 -1.79 15.63 1.51
C GLY A 14 -0.93 16.86 1.33
N GLN A 15 -1.40 18.00 1.82
CA GLN A 15 -0.51 19.09 2.18
C GLN A 15 0.65 18.49 2.98
N ALA A 16 1.87 18.81 2.59
CA ALA A 16 3.05 18.45 3.37
C ALA A 16 2.77 18.75 4.84
N GLY A 17 2.78 17.71 5.68
CA GLY A 17 2.47 17.86 7.09
C GLY A 17 3.38 18.92 7.70
N ASP A 18 2.87 19.68 8.67
CA ASP A 18 3.77 20.63 9.32
C ASP A 18 4.98 19.89 9.94
N PRO A 19 6.17 20.51 9.96
CA PRO A 19 7.41 19.83 10.37
C PRO A 19 7.35 19.16 11.75
N VAL A 20 6.52 19.69 12.66
CA VAL A 20 6.34 19.12 14.01
C VAL A 20 5.53 17.84 13.94
N SER A 21 4.46 17.81 13.16
CA SER A 21 3.67 16.58 12.95
C SER A 21 4.51 15.50 12.28
N GLU A 22 5.28 15.82 11.25
CA GLU A 22 6.18 14.86 10.61
C GLU A 22 7.22 14.30 11.58
N SER A 23 7.83 15.13 12.44
CA SER A 23 8.77 14.67 13.46
C SER A 23 8.12 13.71 14.46
N ILE A 24 6.86 13.96 14.86
CA ILE A 24 6.09 13.05 15.73
C ILE A 24 5.80 11.73 15.02
N LEU A 25 5.35 11.77 13.76
CA LEU A 25 5.07 10.57 12.98
C LEU A 25 6.32 9.73 12.74
N ASP A 26 7.48 10.34 12.51
CA ASP A 26 8.75 9.63 12.37
C ASP A 26 9.20 8.97 13.68
N ALA A 27 9.03 9.65 14.81
CA ALA A 27 9.32 9.08 16.12
C ALA A 27 8.36 7.92 16.45
N ALA A 28 7.07 8.10 16.14
CA ALA A 28 6.07 7.04 16.34
C ALA A 28 6.34 5.81 15.46
N LEU A 29 6.69 6.01 14.19
CA LEU A 29 7.05 4.90 13.29
C LEU A 29 8.24 4.10 13.83
N ARG A 30 9.30 4.77 14.31
CA ARG A 30 10.45 4.09 14.95
C ARG A 30 10.01 3.28 16.16
N GLU A 31 9.21 3.86 17.03
CA GLU A 31 8.72 3.18 18.24
C GLU A 31 7.83 1.98 17.88
N PHE A 32 7.01 2.07 16.82
CA PHE A 32 6.20 0.94 16.32
C PHE A 32 7.08 -0.19 15.77
N MET A 33 8.13 0.15 15.03
CA MET A 33 9.07 -0.84 14.51
C MET A 33 9.85 -1.55 15.62
N ASP A 34 10.20 -0.83 16.69
CA ASP A 34 11.02 -1.39 17.78
C ASP A 34 10.18 -2.21 18.76
N TYR A 35 8.99 -1.74 19.13
CA TYR A 35 8.20 -2.30 20.24
C TYR A 35 6.82 -2.82 19.83
N GLY A 36 6.35 -2.57 18.61
CA GLY A 36 4.98 -2.87 18.15
C GLY A 36 3.96 -1.83 18.61
N LEU A 37 2.75 -1.91 18.04
CA LEU A 37 1.70 -0.92 18.31
C LEU A 37 1.24 -0.91 19.76
N ARG A 38 1.06 -2.09 20.36
CA ARG A 38 0.54 -2.20 21.75
C ARG A 38 1.49 -1.63 22.77
N ARG A 39 2.78 -1.91 22.65
CA ARG A 39 3.81 -1.53 23.63
C ARG A 39 4.36 -0.13 23.44
N THR A 40 3.97 0.56 22.37
CA THR A 40 4.40 1.93 22.09
C THR A 40 4.05 2.86 23.25
N ASN A 41 5.06 3.61 23.69
CA ASN A 41 4.93 4.62 24.72
C ASN A 41 4.94 6.04 24.12
N VAL A 42 3.80 6.71 24.23
CA VAL A 42 3.61 8.07 23.67
C VAL A 42 4.57 9.10 24.28
N ASP A 43 4.98 8.93 25.53
CA ASP A 43 5.95 9.82 26.17
C ASP A 43 7.36 9.66 25.58
N VAL A 44 7.71 8.44 25.16
CA VAL A 44 8.96 8.18 24.43
C VAL A 44 8.89 8.83 23.05
N VAL A 45 7.76 8.68 22.35
CA VAL A 45 7.53 9.32 21.05
C VAL A 45 7.69 10.84 21.15
N ALA A 46 7.03 11.49 22.13
CA ALA A 46 7.14 12.94 22.33
C ALA A 46 8.60 13.37 22.54
N ARG A 47 9.33 12.67 23.41
CA ARG A 47 10.74 12.95 23.69
C ARG A 47 11.63 12.77 22.45
N GLN A 48 11.44 11.70 21.69
CA GLN A 48 12.19 11.41 20.46
C GLN A 48 11.88 12.44 19.35
N ALA A 49 10.65 12.95 19.31
CA ALA A 49 10.23 13.99 18.38
C ALA A 49 10.70 15.40 18.80
N GLY A 50 11.31 15.54 20.00
CA GLY A 50 11.73 16.84 20.52
C GLY A 50 10.57 17.76 20.93
N VAL A 51 9.38 17.20 21.28
CA VAL A 51 8.20 17.97 21.64
C VAL A 51 7.72 17.62 23.06
N SER A 52 6.91 18.52 23.65
CA SER A 52 6.22 18.19 24.90
C SER A 52 5.07 17.21 24.65
N ARG A 53 4.71 16.42 25.68
CA ARG A 53 3.51 15.56 25.66
C ARG A 53 2.24 16.36 25.31
N ALA A 54 2.10 17.57 25.84
CA ALA A 54 0.97 18.45 25.55
C ALA A 54 0.93 18.86 24.06
N THR A 55 2.08 19.10 23.45
CA THR A 55 2.18 19.40 22.02
C THR A 55 1.77 18.20 21.16
N LEU A 56 2.19 16.98 21.54
CA LEU A 56 1.79 15.77 20.84
C LEU A 56 0.28 15.59 20.93
N TYR A 57 -0.33 15.63 22.14
CA TYR A 57 -1.77 15.41 22.29
C TYR A 57 -2.64 16.52 21.68
N ARG A 58 -2.12 17.73 21.50
CA ARG A 58 -2.83 18.77 20.74
C ARG A 58 -2.95 18.44 19.26
N ARG A 59 -2.03 17.64 18.70
CA ARG A 59 -2.02 17.25 17.29
C ARG A 59 -2.67 15.89 17.02
N PHE A 60 -2.46 14.97 17.94
CA PHE A 60 -2.99 13.61 17.88
C PHE A 60 -3.70 13.34 19.21
N GLU A 61 -5.02 13.45 19.21
CA GLU A 61 -5.89 13.44 20.38
C GLU A 61 -5.61 12.26 21.34
N ASN A 62 -5.29 11.10 20.76
CA ASN A 62 -4.96 9.88 21.47
C ASN A 62 -3.99 9.00 20.69
N LYS A 63 -3.59 7.87 21.27
CA LYS A 63 -2.67 6.93 20.65
C LYS A 63 -3.22 6.32 19.36
N ASP A 64 -4.53 6.03 19.30
CA ASP A 64 -5.14 5.39 18.13
C ASP A 64 -5.14 6.33 16.93
N VAL A 65 -5.41 7.62 17.15
CA VAL A 65 -5.29 8.67 16.12
C VAL A 65 -3.85 8.79 15.62
N LEU A 66 -2.87 8.70 16.52
CA LEU A 66 -1.46 8.71 16.14
C LEU A 66 -1.10 7.47 15.30
N VAL A 67 -1.56 6.29 15.69
CA VAL A 67 -1.36 5.03 14.94
C VAL A 67 -1.96 5.16 13.54
N GLN A 68 -3.22 5.60 13.45
CA GLN A 68 -3.90 5.79 12.16
C GLN A 68 -3.13 6.77 11.26
N ALA A 69 -2.66 7.88 11.82
CA ALA A 69 -1.91 8.88 11.05
C ALA A 69 -0.59 8.31 10.49
N VAL A 70 0.13 7.50 11.27
CA VAL A 70 1.34 6.80 10.79
C VAL A 70 0.98 5.83 9.67
N LEU A 71 -0.03 4.97 9.87
CA LEU A 71 -0.43 3.99 8.87
C LEU A 71 -0.88 4.65 7.55
N VAL A 72 -1.68 5.72 7.63
CA VAL A 72 -2.09 6.50 6.45
C VAL A 72 -0.87 7.08 5.72
N ARG A 73 0.10 7.63 6.45
CA ARG A 73 1.33 8.16 5.86
C ARG A 73 2.15 7.08 5.16
N GLU A 74 2.31 5.91 5.79
CA GLU A 74 3.05 4.80 5.18
C GLU A 74 2.32 4.21 3.95
N CYS A 75 0.99 4.13 3.98
CA CYS A 75 0.20 3.78 2.80
C CYS A 75 0.40 4.78 1.64
N ARG A 76 0.41 6.09 1.92
CA ARG A 76 0.70 7.11 0.91
C ARG A 76 2.09 6.95 0.31
N ARG A 77 3.10 6.68 1.15
CA ARG A 77 4.47 6.40 0.69
C ARG A 77 4.52 5.17 -0.21
N PHE A 78 3.82 4.13 0.19
CA PHE A 78 3.69 2.92 -0.62
C PHE A 78 3.08 3.19 -2.00
N PHE A 79 1.90 3.82 -2.06
CA PHE A 79 1.27 4.15 -3.33
C PHE A 79 2.10 5.16 -4.14
N GLY A 80 2.71 6.14 -3.50
CA GLY A 80 3.63 7.07 -4.14
C GLY A 80 4.83 6.38 -4.78
N SER A 81 5.39 5.34 -4.14
CA SER A 81 6.49 4.55 -4.71
C SER A 81 6.06 3.75 -5.95
N ILE A 82 4.84 3.20 -5.93
CA ILE A 82 4.28 2.54 -7.12
C ILE A 82 4.06 3.55 -8.24
N ALA A 83 3.40 4.68 -7.95
CA ALA A 83 3.15 5.72 -8.95
C ALA A 83 4.44 6.18 -9.63
N ALA A 84 5.49 6.47 -8.83
CA ALA A 84 6.79 6.87 -9.34
C ALA A 84 7.46 5.79 -10.21
N ALA A 85 7.31 4.53 -9.85
CA ALA A 85 7.91 3.42 -10.60
C ALA A 85 7.20 3.14 -11.94
N VAL A 86 5.89 3.44 -12.03
CA VAL A 86 5.11 3.21 -13.25
C VAL A 86 5.00 4.46 -14.13
N ASP A 87 5.45 5.61 -13.63
CA ASP A 87 5.44 6.86 -14.40
C ASP A 87 6.25 6.72 -15.68
N GLY A 88 5.72 7.28 -16.76
CA GLY A 88 6.33 7.19 -18.11
C GLY A 88 6.20 5.83 -18.81
N LEU A 89 5.68 4.78 -18.17
CA LEU A 89 5.39 3.52 -18.85
C LEU A 89 4.20 3.68 -19.81
N PRO A 90 4.34 3.21 -21.08
CA PRO A 90 3.44 3.60 -22.16
C PRO A 90 2.11 2.87 -22.20
N THR A 91 1.96 1.76 -21.47
CA THR A 91 0.73 0.93 -21.50
C THR A 91 0.23 0.58 -20.12
N ALA A 92 -1.09 0.42 -19.97
CA ALA A 92 -1.70 -0.06 -18.74
C ALA A 92 -1.15 -1.43 -18.30
N ARG A 93 -0.82 -2.30 -19.27
CA ARG A 93 -0.19 -3.60 -19.01
C ARG A 93 1.16 -3.46 -18.32
N GLU A 94 2.03 -2.60 -18.84
CA GLU A 94 3.34 -2.38 -18.23
C GLU A 94 3.22 -1.75 -16.85
N ARG A 95 2.32 -0.78 -16.68
CA ARG A 95 2.04 -0.18 -15.37
C ARG A 95 1.53 -1.18 -14.35
N LEU A 96 0.60 -2.07 -14.73
CA LEU A 96 0.10 -3.11 -13.83
C LEU A 96 1.20 -4.11 -13.46
N VAL A 97 1.99 -4.57 -14.43
CA VAL A 97 3.10 -5.50 -14.16
C VAL A 97 4.12 -4.88 -13.21
N GLU A 98 4.61 -3.67 -13.51
CA GLU A 98 5.62 -3.03 -12.65
C GLU A 98 5.03 -2.59 -11.30
N GLY A 99 3.78 -2.13 -11.27
CA GLY A 99 3.07 -1.86 -10.01
C GLY A 99 2.97 -3.09 -9.11
N PHE A 100 2.71 -4.27 -9.70
CA PHE A 100 2.71 -5.55 -8.97
C PHE A 100 4.10 -5.90 -8.44
N VAL A 101 5.15 -5.73 -9.24
CA VAL A 101 6.55 -5.97 -8.83
C VAL A 101 6.90 -5.09 -7.62
N VAL A 102 6.62 -3.79 -7.72
CA VAL A 102 6.89 -2.84 -6.61
C VAL A 102 6.06 -3.18 -5.38
N GLY A 103 4.80 -3.54 -5.54
CA GLY A 103 3.91 -3.94 -4.45
C GLY A 103 4.42 -5.17 -3.69
N VAL A 104 4.81 -6.22 -4.41
CA VAL A 104 5.35 -7.45 -3.81
C VAL A 104 6.73 -7.19 -3.16
N ARG A 105 7.60 -6.43 -3.82
CA ARG A 105 8.89 -6.05 -3.24
C ARG A 105 8.69 -5.25 -1.94
N TYR A 106 7.84 -4.23 -1.95
CA TYR A 106 7.55 -3.45 -0.75
C TYR A 106 7.06 -4.34 0.39
N ALA A 107 6.12 -5.24 0.12
CA ALA A 107 5.61 -6.15 1.13
C ALA A 107 6.70 -7.07 1.73
N ARG A 108 7.70 -7.48 0.94
CA ARG A 108 8.83 -8.29 1.43
C ARG A 108 9.84 -7.49 2.27
N GLU A 109 10.05 -6.23 1.92
CA GLU A 109 11.13 -5.40 2.48
C GLU A 109 10.65 -4.45 3.57
N ASP A 110 9.33 -4.20 3.66
CA ASP A 110 8.79 -3.24 4.61
C ASP A 110 8.86 -3.76 6.05
N ARG A 111 9.64 -3.05 6.86
CA ARG A 111 9.90 -3.42 8.25
C ARG A 111 8.67 -3.24 9.14
N LEU A 112 7.82 -2.24 8.87
CA LEU A 112 6.61 -2.01 9.65
C LEU A 112 5.59 -3.14 9.39
N LEU A 113 5.35 -3.47 8.11
CA LEU A 113 4.45 -4.55 7.73
C LEU A 113 4.91 -5.90 8.33
N SER A 114 6.20 -6.24 8.16
CA SER A 114 6.80 -7.44 8.75
C SER A 114 6.66 -7.46 10.28
N ARG A 115 6.88 -6.33 10.94
CA ARG A 115 6.73 -6.20 12.39
C ARG A 115 5.29 -6.38 12.83
N LEU A 116 4.32 -5.77 12.14
CA LEU A 116 2.90 -5.90 12.46
C LEU A 116 2.42 -7.34 12.26
N LEU A 117 2.78 -7.98 11.16
CA LEU A 117 2.41 -9.37 10.90
C LEU A 117 3.00 -10.34 11.93
N SER A 118 4.20 -10.08 12.46
CA SER A 118 4.87 -10.96 13.42
C SER A 118 4.50 -10.70 14.89
N SER A 119 4.22 -9.46 15.27
CA SER A 119 4.11 -9.06 16.69
C SER A 119 2.73 -8.58 17.11
N ASP A 120 1.95 -8.03 16.17
CA ASP A 120 0.61 -7.52 16.41
C ASP A 120 -0.35 -7.94 15.26
N PRO A 121 -0.39 -9.24 14.88
CA PRO A 121 -1.13 -9.71 13.70
C PRO A 121 -2.62 -9.39 13.81
N GLU A 122 -3.20 -9.40 14.99
CA GLU A 122 -4.60 -9.05 15.23
C GLU A 122 -4.95 -7.59 14.91
N ALA A 123 -3.94 -6.71 14.85
CA ALA A 123 -4.16 -5.32 14.46
C ALA A 123 -4.24 -5.13 12.94
N LEU A 124 -3.65 -6.03 12.14
CA LEU A 124 -3.53 -5.88 10.69
C LEU A 124 -4.31 -6.93 9.90
N LEU A 125 -4.26 -8.19 10.32
CA LEU A 125 -4.85 -9.30 9.56
C LEU A 125 -6.32 -9.12 9.19
N PRO A 126 -7.22 -8.61 10.06
CA PRO A 126 -8.61 -8.37 9.67
C PRO A 126 -8.73 -7.50 8.41
N TYR A 127 -7.93 -6.44 8.31
CA TYR A 127 -7.94 -5.50 7.17
C TYR A 127 -7.32 -6.05 5.90
N LEU A 128 -6.55 -7.13 5.99
CA LEU A 128 -5.99 -7.84 4.83
C LEU A 128 -6.79 -9.11 4.48
N THR A 129 -7.83 -9.45 5.28
CA THR A 129 -8.63 -10.66 5.12
C THR A 129 -10.14 -10.36 5.16
N VAL A 130 -10.82 -10.68 6.26
CA VAL A 130 -12.29 -10.61 6.39
C VAL A 130 -12.88 -9.21 6.24
N ASP A 131 -12.16 -8.20 6.72
CA ASP A 131 -12.56 -6.79 6.63
C ASP A 131 -11.79 -6.04 5.53
N GLY A 132 -11.13 -6.79 4.63
CA GLY A 132 -10.22 -6.26 3.62
C GLY A 132 -10.86 -5.51 2.45
N GLY A 133 -12.20 -5.46 2.39
CA GLY A 133 -12.92 -4.88 1.26
C GLY A 133 -12.47 -3.46 0.92
N LEU A 134 -12.23 -2.63 1.94
CA LEU A 134 -11.78 -1.25 1.73
C LEU A 134 -10.34 -1.19 1.18
N VAL A 135 -9.42 -1.95 1.77
CA VAL A 135 -8.01 -1.99 1.32
C VAL A 135 -7.94 -2.42 -0.13
N VAL A 136 -8.72 -3.45 -0.49
CA VAL A 136 -8.82 -3.93 -1.88
C VAL A 136 -9.40 -2.85 -2.80
N ALA A 137 -10.47 -2.17 -2.38
CA ALA A 137 -11.09 -1.10 -3.19
C ALA A 137 -10.12 0.06 -3.45
N VAL A 138 -9.44 0.54 -2.40
CA VAL A 138 -8.43 1.62 -2.52
C VAL A 138 -7.32 1.26 -3.48
N ALA A 139 -6.72 0.09 -3.28
CA ALA A 139 -5.60 -0.35 -4.11
C ALA A 139 -6.04 -0.60 -5.56
N ARG A 140 -7.22 -1.16 -5.78
CA ARG A 140 -7.84 -1.32 -7.10
C ARG A 140 -8.02 0.02 -7.80
N ASP A 141 -8.66 0.97 -7.12
CA ASP A 141 -8.99 2.29 -7.70
C ASP A 141 -7.72 3.08 -8.00
N PHE A 142 -6.69 2.95 -7.15
CA PHE A 142 -5.36 3.50 -7.42
C PHE A 142 -4.74 2.90 -8.69
N LEU A 143 -4.79 1.57 -8.88
CA LEU A 143 -4.25 0.91 -10.07
C LEU A 143 -5.01 1.30 -11.33
N VAL A 144 -6.35 1.38 -11.25
CA VAL A 144 -7.19 1.83 -12.37
C VAL A 144 -6.84 3.27 -12.75
N GLY A 145 -6.78 4.20 -11.79
CA GLY A 145 -6.44 5.60 -12.04
C GLY A 145 -5.05 5.77 -12.67
N ASN A 146 -4.06 4.95 -12.29
CA ASN A 146 -2.73 4.97 -12.92
C ASN A 146 -2.71 4.37 -14.33
N ALA A 147 -3.74 3.63 -14.73
CA ALA A 147 -3.86 3.03 -16.06
C ALA A 147 -4.81 3.82 -16.97
N GLU A 148 -5.58 4.76 -16.44
CA GLU A 148 -6.57 5.56 -17.16
C GLU A 148 -5.91 6.39 -18.28
N GLY A 149 -6.58 6.47 -19.43
CA GLY A 149 -6.07 7.17 -20.60
C GLY A 149 -4.95 6.44 -21.36
N LEU A 150 -4.48 5.29 -20.88
CA LEU A 150 -3.43 4.51 -21.54
C LEU A 150 -3.98 3.40 -22.44
N PRO A 151 -3.25 2.99 -23.47
CA PRO A 151 -3.60 1.81 -24.24
C PRO A 151 -3.84 0.58 -23.37
N GLY A 152 -5.07 0.03 -23.43
CA GLY A 152 -5.50 -1.12 -22.64
C GLY A 152 -6.00 -0.80 -21.23
N GLY A 153 -6.12 0.49 -20.84
CA GLY A 153 -6.57 0.91 -19.52
C GLY A 153 -8.07 1.14 -19.37
N ASP A 154 -8.71 1.69 -20.42
CA ASP A 154 -10.08 2.23 -20.30
C ASP A 154 -11.17 1.29 -20.80
N LYS A 155 -10.82 0.21 -21.48
CA LYS A 155 -11.80 -0.65 -22.15
C LYS A 155 -11.75 -2.08 -21.65
N PRO A 156 -12.93 -2.71 -21.48
CA PRO A 156 -13.00 -4.14 -21.25
C PRO A 156 -12.31 -4.93 -22.36
N VAL A 157 -11.54 -5.94 -21.99
CA VAL A 157 -10.90 -6.86 -22.92
C VAL A 157 -11.47 -8.26 -22.69
N ASP A 158 -12.03 -8.86 -23.72
CA ASP A 158 -12.72 -10.16 -23.63
C ASP A 158 -13.78 -10.21 -22.52
N GLY A 159 -14.53 -9.11 -22.34
CA GLY A 159 -15.56 -8.98 -21.28
C GLY A 159 -15.02 -8.79 -19.87
N ARG A 160 -13.70 -8.61 -19.70
CA ARG A 160 -13.07 -8.33 -18.39
C ARG A 160 -12.94 -6.83 -18.20
N GLU A 161 -13.60 -6.34 -17.15
CA GLU A 161 -13.51 -4.94 -16.75
C GLU A 161 -12.13 -4.62 -16.14
N PRO A 162 -11.50 -3.45 -16.44
CA PRO A 162 -10.22 -3.05 -15.87
C PRO A 162 -10.18 -3.12 -14.33
N ALA A 163 -11.26 -2.73 -13.68
CA ALA A 163 -11.37 -2.79 -12.22
C ALA A 163 -11.29 -4.23 -11.70
N GLY A 164 -11.93 -5.19 -12.38
CA GLY A 164 -11.85 -6.61 -11.99
C GLY A 164 -10.44 -7.17 -12.16
N VAL A 165 -9.74 -6.80 -13.22
CA VAL A 165 -8.34 -7.18 -13.43
C VAL A 165 -7.45 -6.59 -12.35
N ALA A 166 -7.56 -5.28 -12.08
CA ALA A 166 -6.80 -4.61 -11.03
C ALA A 166 -7.05 -5.24 -9.65
N GLU A 167 -8.31 -5.59 -9.32
CA GLU A 167 -8.64 -6.25 -8.08
C GLU A 167 -7.96 -7.61 -7.93
N LEU A 168 -7.86 -8.41 -9.00
CA LEU A 168 -7.13 -9.69 -8.96
C LEU A 168 -5.64 -9.48 -8.65
N PHE A 169 -5.00 -8.46 -9.22
CA PHE A 169 -3.62 -8.11 -8.90
C PHE A 169 -3.46 -7.78 -7.41
N VAL A 170 -4.35 -6.97 -6.85
CA VAL A 170 -4.34 -6.62 -5.42
C VAL A 170 -4.51 -7.85 -4.54
N ARG A 171 -5.51 -8.69 -4.83
CA ARG A 171 -5.78 -9.90 -4.04
C ARG A 171 -4.62 -10.88 -4.06
N LEU A 172 -3.97 -11.07 -5.21
CA LEU A 172 -2.79 -11.92 -5.33
C LEU A 172 -1.58 -11.34 -4.59
N ALA A 173 -1.34 -10.03 -4.67
CA ALA A 173 -0.29 -9.39 -3.89
C ALA A 173 -0.49 -9.59 -2.39
N ILE A 174 -1.72 -9.40 -1.88
CA ILE A 174 -2.06 -9.65 -0.48
C ILE A 174 -1.86 -11.14 -0.14
N SER A 175 -2.31 -12.06 -1.00
CA SER A 175 -2.16 -13.49 -0.77
C SER A 175 -0.69 -13.89 -0.64
N PHE A 176 0.17 -13.47 -1.55
CA PHE A 176 1.62 -13.76 -1.50
C PHE A 176 2.32 -13.09 -0.31
N THR A 177 1.81 -11.94 0.14
CA THR A 177 2.32 -11.28 1.35
C THR A 177 1.99 -12.07 2.61
N LEU A 178 0.76 -12.58 2.71
CA LEU A 178 0.29 -13.31 3.89
C LEU A 178 0.74 -14.78 3.92
N THR A 179 1.00 -15.36 2.74
CA THR A 179 1.41 -16.75 2.58
C THR A 179 2.57 -16.80 1.59
N PRO A 180 3.80 -16.46 2.03
CA PRO A 180 4.96 -16.34 1.14
C PRO A 180 5.46 -17.69 0.62
N ASP A 181 5.21 -18.78 1.35
CA ASP A 181 5.61 -20.12 0.91
C ASP A 181 4.81 -20.53 -0.34
N SER A 182 5.50 -20.66 -1.46
CA SER A 182 4.88 -20.94 -2.76
C SER A 182 5.83 -21.72 -3.66
N CYS A 183 5.25 -22.56 -4.55
CA CYS A 183 6.00 -23.17 -5.66
C CYS A 183 6.24 -22.17 -6.83
N ILE A 184 5.60 -21.00 -6.78
CA ILE A 184 5.80 -19.92 -7.74
C ILE A 184 7.02 -19.13 -7.29
N PRO A 185 8.08 -19.02 -8.11
CA PRO A 185 9.24 -18.22 -7.73
C PRO A 185 8.87 -16.73 -7.72
N LEU A 186 9.04 -16.10 -6.56
CA LEU A 186 8.75 -14.68 -6.33
C LEU A 186 9.86 -14.01 -5.50
N ASP A 187 11.05 -14.62 -5.46
CA ASP A 187 12.15 -14.17 -4.59
C ASP A 187 12.82 -12.88 -5.07
N THR A 188 12.86 -12.67 -6.38
CA THR A 188 13.44 -11.50 -7.02
C THR A 188 12.40 -10.69 -7.79
N ASP A 189 12.69 -9.43 -8.05
CA ASP A 189 11.83 -8.59 -8.90
C ASP A 189 11.65 -9.17 -10.30
N GLU A 190 12.68 -9.87 -10.83
CA GLU A 190 12.59 -10.51 -12.14
C GLU A 190 11.66 -11.71 -12.10
N ASP A 191 11.67 -12.53 -11.05
CA ASP A 191 10.73 -13.63 -10.86
C ASP A 191 9.29 -13.12 -10.77
N VAL A 192 9.06 -12.07 -9.97
CA VAL A 192 7.74 -11.42 -9.84
C VAL A 192 7.28 -10.87 -11.19
N ARG A 193 8.18 -10.23 -11.95
CA ARG A 193 7.87 -9.69 -13.27
C ARG A 193 7.56 -10.81 -14.27
N ALA A 194 8.31 -11.88 -14.28
CA ALA A 194 8.07 -13.05 -15.12
C ALA A 194 6.72 -13.69 -14.81
N PHE A 195 6.39 -13.85 -13.53
CA PHE A 195 5.08 -14.32 -13.08
C PHE A 195 3.96 -13.39 -13.55
N ALA A 196 4.08 -12.08 -13.28
CA ALA A 196 3.06 -11.11 -13.66
C ALA A 196 2.83 -11.08 -15.17
N ARG A 197 3.88 -11.14 -15.98
CA ARG A 197 3.77 -11.20 -17.45
C ARG A 197 3.11 -12.48 -17.94
N SER A 198 3.47 -13.63 -17.35
CA SER A 198 3.02 -14.94 -17.81
C SER A 198 1.59 -15.26 -17.40
N TYR A 199 1.18 -14.85 -16.21
CA TYR A 199 -0.10 -15.26 -15.63
C TYR A 199 -1.10 -14.11 -15.47
N LEU A 200 -0.65 -12.90 -15.15
CA LEU A 200 -1.55 -11.80 -14.85
C LEU A 200 -1.81 -10.90 -16.07
N ALA A 201 -0.77 -10.58 -16.82
CA ALA A 201 -0.90 -9.69 -17.98
C ALA A 201 -1.78 -10.28 -19.10
N VAL A 202 -1.97 -11.58 -19.14
CA VAL A 202 -2.91 -12.25 -20.06
C VAL A 202 -4.37 -11.87 -19.79
N LEU A 203 -4.69 -11.47 -18.56
CA LEU A 203 -6.02 -10.98 -18.20
C LEU A 203 -6.38 -9.67 -18.89
N MET A 204 -5.40 -8.92 -19.35
CA MET A 204 -5.58 -7.67 -20.09
C MET A 204 -5.71 -7.87 -21.61
N GLY A 205 -5.80 -9.12 -22.08
CA GLY A 205 -5.94 -9.45 -23.50
C GLY A 205 -4.65 -9.34 -24.30
N PRO A 206 -4.71 -9.59 -25.61
CA PRO A 206 -3.55 -9.51 -26.48
C PRO A 206 -3.02 -8.08 -26.60
N VAL A 207 -1.71 -7.93 -26.73
CA VAL A 207 -1.12 -6.63 -27.06
C VAL A 207 -1.61 -6.22 -28.44
N ALA A 208 -2.28 -5.08 -28.55
CA ALA A 208 -2.60 -4.52 -29.86
C ALA A 208 -1.28 -4.30 -30.62
N THR A 209 -1.06 -5.06 -31.68
CA THR A 209 0.08 -4.85 -32.57
C THR A 209 -0.15 -3.51 -33.27
N PRO A 210 0.76 -2.54 -33.20
CA PRO A 210 0.64 -1.32 -33.99
C PRO A 210 0.67 -1.69 -35.44
N HIS A 211 -0.34 -1.23 -36.19
CA HIS A 211 -0.40 -1.31 -37.65
C HIS A 211 0.53 -0.28 -38.27
#